data_36c4f2e6d2e815463d2f3a797ea41bd0
#
_entry.id   36c4f2e6d2e815463d2f3a797ea41bd0
#
_cell.length_a   1.000
_cell.length_b   1.000
_cell.length_c   1.000
_cell.angle_alpha   90.00
_cell.angle_beta   90.00
_cell.angle_gamma   90.00
#
_symmetry.space_group_name_H-M   'P 1'
#
loop_
_entity.id
_entity.type
_entity.pdbx_description
1 polymer ?
#
loop_
_entity_poly.entity_id
_entity_poly.type
_entity_poly.pdbx_seq_one_letter_code
_entity_poly.pdbx_strand_id
1 'polypeptide(L)'
;MKYKLKKISGDASFREFYRLEKKNKTSIIVSAKKEKFKNLIVYAVVNKILNVNKINAPKLLSNHYSNDMIEISDLGEKSFYDYVISKKSKLNDYKSLVKFIIKVQKIKVKKYYKLGKFKVKFSKYSLNYLHKESDLFFDWYLKYFLKKKKISKIKKLLKAELNKIYKKLKFSNNTFVHRDFHVSNIMVKKKKLGLIDSQDAIIGNPLYDVASLIDDVRIKLPNNLQNNLIHFYHKNSKLKKDDIENLKNDFDILSVQRNLKILGIFVRLSIRDGKNNYLKFLPYTWTLIERRLRNPIFKNLNILINKNLSIKKLRQLNKI
;
A
#
# COMPACT_ATOMS: atom_id res chain seq x y z
N MET A 1 37.42 -14.64 -3.79
CA MET A 1 36.11 -15.20 -3.35
C MET A 1 35.14 -15.06 -4.52
N LYS A 2 34.55 -16.17 -5.02
CA LYS A 2 33.49 -16.07 -6.04
C LYS A 2 32.18 -15.65 -5.38
N TYR A 3 31.62 -14.51 -5.75
CA TYR A 3 30.26 -14.06 -5.44
C TYR A 3 29.47 -13.90 -6.72
N LYS A 4 28.17 -14.15 -6.65
CA LYS A 4 27.26 -13.99 -7.77
C LYS A 4 26.28 -12.86 -7.44
N LEU A 5 26.12 -11.93 -8.36
CA LEU A 5 25.17 -10.81 -8.25
C LEU A 5 24.06 -11.02 -9.28
N LYS A 6 22.80 -11.14 -8.80
CA LYS A 6 21.61 -11.33 -9.64
C LYS A 6 20.68 -10.14 -9.46
N LYS A 7 20.36 -9.44 -10.52
CA LYS A 7 19.36 -8.36 -10.48
C LYS A 7 17.97 -8.94 -10.16
N ILE A 8 17.27 -8.32 -9.21
CA ILE A 8 15.90 -8.63 -8.87
C ILE A 8 15.01 -7.57 -9.53
N SER A 9 13.94 -7.99 -10.20
CA SER A 9 12.96 -7.06 -10.76
C SER A 9 12.27 -6.30 -9.61
N GLY A 10 12.53 -4.99 -9.53
CA GLY A 10 11.77 -4.10 -8.65
C GLY A 10 10.37 -3.84 -9.21
N ASP A 11 9.36 -3.71 -8.33
CA ASP A 11 7.98 -3.40 -8.73
C ASP A 11 7.91 -1.92 -9.23
N ALA A 12 7.25 -1.03 -8.55
CA ALA A 12 7.04 0.37 -8.98
C ALA A 12 8.15 1.35 -8.52
N SER A 13 9.23 0.85 -7.93
CA SER A 13 10.31 1.65 -7.35
C SER A 13 11.34 2.14 -8.39
N PHE A 14 11.97 3.29 -8.12
CA PHE A 14 13.19 3.74 -8.81
C PHE A 14 14.46 3.08 -8.26
N ARG A 15 14.37 2.38 -7.12
CA ARG A 15 15.47 1.63 -6.53
C ARG A 15 15.73 0.36 -7.33
N GLU A 16 16.99 0.01 -7.44
CA GLU A 16 17.43 -1.26 -8.00
C GLU A 16 17.80 -2.22 -6.87
N PHE A 17 17.43 -3.46 -7.04
CA PHE A 17 17.68 -4.52 -6.07
C PHE A 17 18.52 -5.62 -6.70
N TYR A 18 19.55 -6.06 -6.00
CA TYR A 18 20.42 -7.13 -6.46
C TYR A 18 20.60 -8.15 -5.33
N ARG A 19 20.39 -9.43 -5.63
CA ARG A 19 20.72 -10.50 -4.71
C ARG A 19 22.20 -10.83 -4.84
N LEU A 20 22.90 -10.75 -3.71
CA LEU A 20 24.29 -11.13 -3.58
C LEU A 20 24.37 -12.50 -2.94
N GLU A 21 24.94 -13.46 -3.67
CA GLU A 21 25.17 -14.84 -3.20
C GLU A 21 26.65 -15.02 -2.87
N LYS A 22 26.95 -15.30 -1.58
CA LYS A 22 28.30 -15.58 -1.08
C LYS A 22 28.30 -16.94 -0.39
N LYS A 23 28.92 -17.97 -0.99
CA LYS A 23 28.89 -19.34 -0.46
C LYS A 23 27.43 -19.73 -0.12
N ASN A 24 27.12 -19.99 1.15
CA ASN A 24 25.78 -20.42 1.60
C ASN A 24 24.92 -19.27 2.20
N LYS A 25 25.29 -18.01 1.96
CA LYS A 25 24.58 -16.83 2.50
C LYS A 25 24.10 -15.94 1.36
N THR A 26 22.88 -15.41 1.50
CA THR A 26 22.31 -14.43 0.58
C THR A 26 22.03 -13.13 1.30
N SER A 27 22.25 -12.02 0.60
CA SER A 27 21.89 -10.67 1.03
C SER A 27 21.32 -9.88 -0.16
N ILE A 28 20.72 -8.73 0.09
CA ILE A 28 20.16 -7.86 -0.94
C ILE A 28 20.93 -6.53 -0.90
N ILE A 29 21.49 -6.14 -2.03
CA ILE A 29 22.01 -4.79 -2.28
C ILE A 29 20.87 -3.95 -2.80
N VAL A 30 20.61 -2.81 -2.16
CA VAL A 30 19.62 -1.81 -2.58
C VAL A 30 20.38 -0.57 -3.03
N SER A 31 20.18 -0.18 -4.29
CA SER A 31 20.77 1.03 -4.88
C SER A 31 19.67 2.08 -5.14
N ALA A 32 19.90 3.30 -4.70
CA ALA A 32 18.98 4.44 -4.82
C ALA A 32 19.55 5.55 -5.74
N LYS A 33 20.36 5.23 -6.73
CA LYS A 33 21.00 6.22 -7.64
C LYS A 33 20.03 7.22 -8.27
N LYS A 34 18.74 6.84 -8.42
CA LYS A 34 17.68 7.71 -8.97
C LYS A 34 16.79 8.34 -7.88
N GLU A 35 17.10 8.12 -6.61
CA GLU A 35 16.39 8.67 -5.45
C GLU A 35 17.39 9.35 -4.51
N LYS A 36 16.88 10.19 -3.59
CA LYS A 36 17.71 10.75 -2.52
C LYS A 36 18.09 9.64 -1.53
N PHE A 37 19.37 9.48 -1.19
CA PHE A 37 19.90 8.50 -0.22
C PHE A 37 19.15 8.53 1.14
N LYS A 38 18.51 9.66 1.48
CA LYS A 38 17.65 9.79 2.67
C LYS A 38 16.56 8.72 2.73
N ASN A 39 16.07 8.23 1.59
CA ASN A 39 15.07 7.17 1.54
C ASN A 39 15.63 5.83 2.01
N LEU A 40 16.92 5.55 1.78
CA LEU A 40 17.60 4.36 2.32
C LEU A 40 17.73 4.41 3.84
N ILE A 41 17.98 5.61 4.39
CA ILE A 41 18.05 5.82 5.85
C ILE A 41 16.67 5.56 6.48
N VAL A 42 15.61 6.12 5.89
CA VAL A 42 14.24 5.90 6.36
C VAL A 42 13.90 4.41 6.31
N TYR A 43 14.23 3.73 5.20
CA TYR A 43 14.04 2.30 5.05
C TYR A 43 14.75 1.49 6.15
N ALA A 44 16.03 1.80 6.40
CA ALA A 44 16.81 1.12 7.45
C ALA A 44 16.24 1.37 8.85
N VAL A 45 15.79 2.60 9.14
CA VAL A 45 15.16 2.97 10.42
C VAL A 45 13.85 2.22 10.62
N VAL A 46 12.97 2.20 9.61
CA VAL A 46 11.67 1.51 9.72
C VAL A 46 11.87 0.00 9.89
N ASN A 47 12.77 -0.60 9.13
CA ASN A 47 13.11 -2.01 9.28
C ASN A 47 13.67 -2.33 10.68
N LYS A 48 14.50 -1.44 11.25
CA LYS A 48 14.97 -1.58 12.65
C LYS A 48 13.81 -1.55 13.64
N ILE A 49 12.85 -0.64 13.46
CA ILE A 49 11.65 -0.55 14.31
C ILE A 49 10.84 -1.85 14.23
N LEU A 50 10.60 -2.36 13.02
CA LEU A 50 9.89 -3.62 12.80
C LEU A 50 10.60 -4.78 13.53
N ASN A 51 11.91 -4.94 13.34
CA ASN A 51 12.69 -6.02 13.94
C ASN A 51 12.70 -5.96 15.47
N VAL A 52 12.88 -4.77 16.07
CA VAL A 52 12.85 -4.58 17.54
C VAL A 52 11.49 -4.99 18.10
N ASN A 53 10.40 -4.78 17.35
CA ASN A 53 9.05 -5.20 17.72
C ASN A 53 8.72 -6.64 17.27
N LYS A 54 9.71 -7.47 16.98
CA LYS A 54 9.57 -8.88 16.59
C LYS A 54 8.72 -9.07 15.31
N ILE A 55 8.72 -8.08 14.43
CA ILE A 55 8.22 -8.18 13.05
C ILE A 55 9.43 -8.46 12.16
N ASN A 56 9.40 -9.58 11.44
CA ASN A 56 10.48 -9.94 10.53
C ASN A 56 10.51 -8.95 9.34
N ALA A 57 11.60 -8.21 9.22
CA ALA A 57 11.88 -7.24 8.16
C ALA A 57 13.37 -7.30 7.81
N PRO A 58 13.79 -6.81 6.63
CA PRO A 58 15.19 -6.82 6.25
C PRO A 58 16.07 -6.10 7.29
N LYS A 59 17.13 -6.76 7.77
CA LYS A 59 18.10 -6.15 8.69
C LYS A 59 19.16 -5.42 7.87
N LEU A 60 19.54 -4.21 8.27
CA LEU A 60 20.69 -3.52 7.71
C LEU A 60 21.95 -4.29 8.08
N LEU A 61 22.71 -4.76 7.08
CA LEU A 61 23.98 -5.49 7.25
C LEU A 61 25.18 -4.54 7.11
N SER A 62 25.15 -3.70 6.06
CA SER A 62 26.13 -2.64 5.85
C SER A 62 25.51 -1.43 5.18
N ASN A 63 26.15 -0.27 5.26
CA ASN A 63 25.73 0.94 4.57
C ASN A 63 26.89 1.56 3.80
N HIS A 64 26.57 2.01 2.60
CA HIS A 64 27.45 2.72 1.68
C HIS A 64 26.70 3.95 1.16
N TYR A 65 26.28 4.81 2.08
CA TYR A 65 25.45 5.98 1.76
C TYR A 65 26.12 6.98 0.80
N SER A 66 27.47 7.05 0.79
CA SER A 66 28.21 7.84 -0.20
C SER A 66 28.00 7.37 -1.64
N ASN A 67 27.67 6.09 -1.82
CA ASN A 67 27.42 5.46 -3.12
C ASN A 67 25.94 5.18 -3.35
N ASP A 68 25.03 5.80 -2.57
CA ASP A 68 23.58 5.56 -2.59
C ASP A 68 23.19 4.09 -2.48
N MET A 69 23.90 3.32 -1.64
CA MET A 69 23.67 1.88 -1.49
C MET A 69 23.60 1.46 -0.02
N ILE A 70 22.85 0.37 0.22
CA ILE A 70 22.85 -0.40 1.47
C ILE A 70 22.81 -1.89 1.16
N GLU A 71 23.36 -2.70 2.06
CA GLU A 71 23.20 -4.16 2.07
C GLU A 71 22.25 -4.54 3.20
N ILE A 72 21.26 -5.38 2.90
CA ILE A 72 20.23 -5.84 3.83
C ILE A 72 20.10 -7.35 3.79
N SER A 73 19.54 -7.94 4.85
CA SER A 73 19.29 -9.39 4.90
C SER A 73 18.21 -9.80 3.89
N ASP A 74 18.41 -10.98 3.28
CA ASP A 74 17.50 -11.57 2.32
C ASP A 74 16.38 -12.36 3.01
N LEU A 75 15.14 -11.98 2.81
CA LEU A 75 13.94 -12.65 3.34
C LEU A 75 13.44 -13.80 2.44
N GLY A 76 14.19 -14.15 1.38
CA GLY A 76 13.87 -15.21 0.44
C GLY A 76 13.25 -14.71 -0.85
N GLU A 77 12.79 -15.64 -1.67
CA GLU A 77 12.32 -15.33 -3.04
C GLU A 77 10.80 -15.30 -3.15
N LYS A 78 10.11 -16.08 -2.32
CA LYS A 78 8.67 -16.30 -2.44
C LYS A 78 7.89 -15.21 -1.70
N SER A 79 7.13 -14.42 -2.46
CA SER A 79 6.15 -13.50 -1.91
C SER A 79 4.89 -14.27 -1.44
N PHE A 80 4.05 -13.59 -0.63
CA PHE A 80 2.75 -14.16 -0.29
C PHE A 80 1.83 -14.23 -1.52
N TYR A 81 2.01 -13.33 -2.49
CA TYR A 81 1.31 -13.43 -3.76
C TYR A 81 1.60 -14.79 -4.42
N ASP A 82 2.87 -15.16 -4.59
CA ASP A 82 3.29 -16.43 -5.20
C ASP A 82 2.81 -17.65 -4.39
N TYR A 83 2.73 -17.47 -3.06
CA TYR A 83 2.28 -18.52 -2.16
C TYR A 83 0.77 -18.79 -2.28
N VAL A 84 -0.05 -17.77 -2.51
CA VAL A 84 -1.52 -17.87 -2.40
C VAL A 84 -2.26 -17.85 -3.72
N ILE A 85 -1.62 -17.42 -4.82
CA ILE A 85 -2.30 -17.20 -6.10
C ILE A 85 -2.97 -18.47 -6.64
N SER A 86 -2.32 -19.61 -6.53
CA SER A 86 -2.82 -20.92 -7.01
C SER A 86 -3.77 -21.63 -6.05
N LYS A 87 -3.94 -21.14 -4.82
CA LYS A 87 -4.77 -21.81 -3.82
C LYS A 87 -6.26 -21.64 -4.11
N LYS A 88 -7.04 -22.71 -4.03
CA LYS A 88 -8.50 -22.68 -4.10
C LYS A 88 -9.10 -21.95 -2.89
N SER A 89 -8.75 -22.34 -1.67
CA SER A 89 -9.18 -21.66 -0.43
C SER A 89 -8.09 -20.74 0.10
N LYS A 90 -8.46 -19.49 0.38
CA LYS A 90 -7.54 -18.42 0.83
C LYS A 90 -7.86 -17.91 2.24
N LEU A 91 -8.97 -18.34 2.84
CA LEU A 91 -9.48 -17.76 4.10
C LEU A 91 -8.46 -17.82 5.24
N ASN A 92 -7.91 -19.01 5.52
CA ASN A 92 -6.98 -19.19 6.65
C ASN A 92 -5.65 -18.47 6.41
N ASP A 93 -5.18 -18.42 5.17
CA ASP A 93 -3.97 -17.70 4.79
C ASP A 93 -4.16 -16.19 5.01
N TYR A 94 -5.28 -15.63 4.56
CA TYR A 94 -5.59 -14.22 4.77
C TYR A 94 -5.88 -13.88 6.25
N LYS A 95 -6.51 -14.77 7.02
CA LYS A 95 -6.62 -14.61 8.47
C LYS A 95 -5.24 -14.50 9.13
N SER A 96 -4.23 -15.24 8.65
CA SER A 96 -2.86 -15.11 9.15
C SER A 96 -2.26 -13.73 8.85
N LEU A 97 -2.55 -13.14 7.66
CA LEU A 97 -2.14 -11.78 7.33
C LEU A 97 -2.87 -10.73 8.17
N VAL A 98 -4.16 -10.90 8.44
CA VAL A 98 -4.90 -10.02 9.35
C VAL A 98 -4.30 -10.05 10.76
N LYS A 99 -3.95 -11.24 11.28
CA LYS A 99 -3.21 -11.36 12.55
C LYS A 99 -1.85 -10.65 12.48
N PHE A 100 -1.17 -10.73 11.33
CA PHE A 100 0.10 -10.05 11.11
C PHE A 100 -0.06 -8.52 11.13
N ILE A 101 -1.09 -7.95 10.47
CA ILE A 101 -1.44 -6.53 10.60
C ILE A 101 -1.67 -6.14 12.05
N ILE A 102 -2.49 -6.89 12.79
CA ILE A 102 -2.79 -6.63 14.20
C ILE A 102 -1.50 -6.61 15.04
N LYS A 103 -0.55 -7.50 14.73
CA LYS A 103 0.76 -7.52 15.40
C LYS A 103 1.58 -6.27 15.05
N VAL A 104 1.61 -5.85 13.80
CA VAL A 104 2.29 -4.62 13.34
C VAL A 104 1.68 -3.39 14.01
N GLN A 105 0.38 -3.33 14.14
CA GLN A 105 -0.35 -2.22 14.76
C GLN A 105 -0.10 -2.05 16.28
N LYS A 106 0.48 -3.06 16.94
CA LYS A 106 0.90 -2.95 18.36
C LYS A 106 2.18 -2.11 18.54
N ILE A 107 2.88 -1.79 17.45
CA ILE A 107 4.10 -0.98 17.50
C ILE A 107 3.76 0.42 18.00
N LYS A 108 4.38 0.82 19.12
CA LYS A 108 4.31 2.20 19.62
C LYS A 108 5.34 3.05 18.86
N VAL A 109 4.89 3.95 18.01
CA VAL A 109 5.75 4.79 17.19
C VAL A 109 6.12 6.08 17.93
N LYS A 110 7.42 6.37 18.04
CA LYS A 110 7.93 7.66 18.51
C LYS A 110 7.92 8.68 17.36
N LYS A 111 7.82 9.96 17.69
CA LYS A 111 7.85 11.06 16.70
C LYS A 111 9.18 11.10 15.94
N TYR A 112 10.28 10.70 16.57
CA TYR A 112 11.62 10.71 15.99
C TYR A 112 12.39 9.43 16.33
N TYR A 113 13.21 9.00 15.39
CA TYR A 113 14.18 7.91 15.55
C TYR A 113 15.56 8.36 15.09
N LYS A 114 16.62 7.83 15.71
CA LYS A 114 18.01 8.10 15.30
C LYS A 114 18.63 6.84 14.68
N LEU A 115 19.42 7.03 13.64
CA LEU A 115 20.30 6.04 13.04
C LEU A 115 21.67 6.71 12.78
N GLY A 116 22.66 6.46 13.66
CA GLY A 116 23.89 7.23 13.69
C GLY A 116 23.58 8.74 13.83
N LYS A 117 24.15 9.57 12.96
CA LYS A 117 23.91 11.02 12.90
C LYS A 117 22.55 11.44 12.32
N PHE A 118 21.81 10.52 11.74
CA PHE A 118 20.56 10.85 11.05
C PHE A 118 19.37 10.79 12.00
N LYS A 119 18.47 11.78 11.88
CA LYS A 119 17.19 11.87 12.60
C LYS A 119 16.05 11.70 11.61
N VAL A 120 15.24 10.67 11.81
CA VAL A 120 14.06 10.37 10.99
C VAL A 120 12.80 10.73 11.76
N LYS A 121 11.96 11.57 11.15
CA LYS A 121 10.64 11.96 11.69
C LYS A 121 9.56 11.07 11.08
N PHE A 122 8.71 10.48 11.94
CA PHE A 122 7.48 9.82 11.49
C PHE A 122 6.39 10.85 11.27
N SER A 123 5.84 10.88 10.07
CA SER A 123 4.70 11.74 9.74
C SER A 123 3.40 11.13 10.22
N LYS A 124 2.41 11.99 10.55
CA LYS A 124 1.03 11.58 10.74
C LYS A 124 0.26 11.68 9.43
N TYR A 125 -0.60 10.71 9.20
CA TYR A 125 -1.55 10.73 8.08
C TYR A 125 -2.61 11.80 8.36
N SER A 126 -2.62 12.84 7.56
CA SER A 126 -3.51 13.98 7.72
C SER A 126 -4.53 14.04 6.59
N LEU A 127 -5.56 14.87 6.74
CA LEU A 127 -6.51 15.15 5.68
C LEU A 127 -5.83 15.60 4.38
N ASN A 128 -4.75 16.39 4.50
CA ASN A 128 -3.95 16.80 3.35
C ASN A 128 -3.23 15.62 2.67
N TYR A 129 -2.79 14.62 3.44
CA TYR A 129 -2.23 13.39 2.86
C TYR A 129 -3.28 12.59 2.10
N LEU A 130 -4.50 12.44 2.63
CA LEU A 130 -5.62 11.78 1.94
C LEU A 130 -5.88 12.45 0.58
N HIS A 131 -5.92 13.78 0.56
CA HIS A 131 -6.10 14.53 -0.68
C HIS A 131 -4.93 14.38 -1.64
N LYS A 132 -3.68 14.48 -1.18
CA LYS A 132 -2.50 14.29 -2.03
C LYS A 132 -2.48 12.92 -2.72
N GLU A 133 -2.93 11.89 -2.03
CA GLU A 133 -3.00 10.55 -2.62
C GLU A 133 -4.16 10.44 -3.62
N SER A 134 -5.36 10.92 -3.28
CA SER A 134 -6.49 10.89 -4.22
C SER A 134 -6.33 11.87 -5.40
N ASP A 135 -5.49 12.92 -5.25
CA ASP A 135 -5.18 13.84 -6.35
C ASP A 135 -4.51 13.14 -7.54
N LEU A 136 -3.79 12.02 -7.30
CA LEU A 136 -3.22 11.21 -8.38
C LEU A 136 -4.27 10.69 -9.37
N PHE A 137 -5.50 10.42 -8.89
CA PHE A 137 -6.63 10.07 -9.75
C PHE A 137 -6.96 11.19 -10.74
N PHE A 138 -7.02 12.44 -10.27
CA PHE A 138 -7.34 13.58 -11.10
C PHE A 138 -6.20 13.95 -12.04
N ASP A 139 -4.97 13.91 -11.54
CA ASP A 139 -3.79 14.43 -12.23
C ASP A 139 -3.24 13.46 -13.28
N TRP A 140 -3.50 12.17 -13.14
CA TRP A 140 -3.03 11.13 -14.07
C TRP A 140 -4.18 10.38 -14.72
N TYR A 141 -5.07 9.75 -13.94
CA TYR A 141 -6.10 8.88 -14.49
C TYR A 141 -7.16 9.69 -15.27
N LEU A 142 -7.81 10.67 -14.67
CA LEU A 142 -8.84 11.46 -15.38
C LEU A 142 -8.27 12.32 -16.50
N LYS A 143 -7.04 12.82 -16.33
CA LYS A 143 -6.36 13.62 -17.36
C LYS A 143 -6.19 12.85 -18.66
N TYR A 144 -6.07 11.54 -18.59
CA TYR A 144 -5.96 10.70 -19.77
C TYR A 144 -7.27 10.60 -20.57
N PHE A 145 -8.42 10.65 -19.89
CA PHE A 145 -9.74 10.43 -20.53
C PHE A 145 -10.50 11.69 -20.88
N LEU A 146 -10.21 12.78 -20.21
CA LEU A 146 -11.04 13.98 -20.25
C LEU A 146 -10.25 15.19 -20.73
N LYS A 147 -10.93 16.08 -21.50
CA LYS A 147 -10.37 17.38 -21.88
C LYS A 147 -10.13 18.25 -20.65
N LYS A 148 -9.04 19.06 -20.66
CA LYS A 148 -8.53 19.87 -19.53
C LYS A 148 -9.62 20.72 -18.83
N LYS A 149 -10.49 21.43 -19.61
CA LYS A 149 -11.60 22.25 -19.04
C LYS A 149 -12.57 21.41 -18.21
N LYS A 150 -12.93 20.19 -18.68
CA LYS A 150 -13.86 19.29 -17.99
C LYS A 150 -13.24 18.74 -16.69
N ILE A 151 -11.95 18.44 -16.69
CA ILE A 151 -11.25 17.93 -15.50
C ILE A 151 -11.30 18.92 -14.35
N SER A 152 -11.00 20.20 -14.58
CA SER A 152 -10.96 21.22 -13.52
C SER A 152 -12.31 21.30 -12.77
N LYS A 153 -13.43 21.33 -13.49
CA LYS A 153 -14.78 21.34 -12.90
C LYS A 153 -15.06 20.08 -12.10
N ILE A 154 -14.78 18.91 -12.67
CA ILE A 154 -15.01 17.60 -12.01
C ILE A 154 -14.11 17.46 -10.78
N LYS A 155 -12.82 17.81 -10.88
CA LYS A 155 -11.86 17.78 -9.76
C LYS A 155 -12.37 18.61 -8.59
N LYS A 156 -12.84 19.85 -8.83
CA LYS A 156 -13.40 20.73 -7.79
C LYS A 156 -14.57 20.07 -7.06
N LEU A 157 -15.55 19.53 -7.81
CA LEU A 157 -16.74 18.88 -7.25
C LEU A 157 -16.39 17.62 -6.44
N LEU A 158 -15.61 16.71 -7.02
CA LEU A 158 -15.26 15.46 -6.37
C LEU A 158 -14.36 15.68 -5.15
N LYS A 159 -13.38 16.62 -5.21
CA LYS A 159 -12.54 16.95 -4.05
C LYS A 159 -13.37 17.53 -2.89
N ALA A 160 -14.34 18.39 -3.18
CA ALA A 160 -15.21 18.95 -2.15
C ALA A 160 -16.01 17.84 -1.44
N GLU A 161 -16.53 16.87 -2.20
CA GLU A 161 -17.28 15.75 -1.62
C GLU A 161 -16.36 14.76 -0.89
N LEU A 162 -15.20 14.42 -1.46
CA LEU A 162 -14.18 13.60 -0.79
C LEU A 162 -13.74 14.24 0.52
N ASN A 163 -13.60 15.56 0.59
CA ASN A 163 -13.25 16.27 1.82
C ASN A 163 -14.30 16.08 2.92
N LYS A 164 -15.60 16.12 2.58
CA LYS A 164 -16.68 15.82 3.53
C LYS A 164 -16.60 14.38 4.03
N ILE A 165 -16.36 13.44 3.12
CA ILE A 165 -16.25 12.00 3.42
C ILE A 165 -15.03 11.73 4.33
N TYR A 166 -13.86 12.27 4.01
CA TYR A 166 -12.64 12.06 4.82
C TYR A 166 -12.77 12.61 6.24
N LYS A 167 -13.56 13.69 6.45
CA LYS A 167 -13.87 14.22 7.77
C LYS A 167 -14.76 13.31 8.61
N LYS A 168 -15.41 12.32 8.00
CA LYS A 168 -16.25 11.32 8.69
C LYS A 168 -15.46 10.15 9.26
N LEU A 169 -14.14 10.04 9.00
CA LEU A 169 -13.30 9.01 9.61
C LEU A 169 -13.36 9.10 11.14
N LYS A 170 -13.70 8.00 11.79
CA LYS A 170 -13.91 7.90 13.25
C LYS A 170 -12.64 7.54 13.99
N PHE A 171 -11.84 6.61 13.46
CA PHE A 171 -10.65 6.13 14.16
C PHE A 171 -9.46 7.06 13.99
N SER A 172 -8.77 7.31 15.12
CA SER A 172 -7.65 8.23 15.16
C SER A 172 -6.44 7.73 14.39
N ASN A 173 -5.68 8.68 13.81
CA ASN A 173 -4.36 8.42 13.23
C ASN A 173 -3.30 8.28 14.35
N ASN A 174 -3.24 7.12 14.99
CA ASN A 174 -2.34 6.80 16.10
C ASN A 174 -1.65 5.44 15.98
N THR A 175 -1.86 4.73 14.87
CA THR A 175 -1.38 3.36 14.64
C THR A 175 -0.24 3.38 13.62
N PHE A 176 0.74 2.47 13.78
CA PHE A 176 1.73 2.23 12.74
C PHE A 176 1.02 1.70 11.48
N VAL A 177 1.23 2.37 10.36
CA VAL A 177 0.68 2.03 9.05
C VAL A 177 1.84 1.88 8.07
N HIS A 178 1.91 0.72 7.41
CA HIS A 178 2.91 0.42 6.38
C HIS A 178 2.64 1.16 5.07
N ARG A 179 1.39 1.45 4.75
CA ARG A 179 0.82 2.06 3.54
C ARG A 179 0.75 1.15 2.31
N ASP A 180 1.70 0.26 2.15
CA ASP A 180 1.73 -0.69 1.02
C ASP A 180 1.70 -2.14 1.53
N PHE A 181 0.76 -2.41 2.48
CA PHE A 181 0.56 -3.73 3.05
C PHE A 181 -0.28 -4.61 2.11
N HIS A 182 0.35 -5.12 1.07
CA HIS A 182 -0.27 -6.01 0.09
C HIS A 182 0.56 -7.27 -0.10
N VAL A 183 -0.04 -8.28 -0.72
CA VAL A 183 0.51 -9.64 -0.80
C VAL A 183 1.90 -9.74 -1.44
N SER A 184 2.27 -8.82 -2.35
CA SER A 184 3.60 -8.83 -2.97
C SER A 184 4.70 -8.26 -2.06
N ASN A 185 4.34 -7.47 -1.03
CA ASN A 185 5.29 -6.91 -0.05
C ASN A 185 5.42 -7.75 1.22
N ILE A 186 4.80 -8.93 1.23
CA ILE A 186 4.91 -9.89 2.32
C ILE A 186 5.67 -11.11 1.82
N MET A 187 6.85 -11.37 2.39
CA MET A 187 7.69 -12.51 2.06
C MET A 187 7.34 -13.72 2.91
N VAL A 188 7.46 -14.92 2.32
CA VAL A 188 7.20 -16.20 3.00
C VAL A 188 8.46 -17.07 2.96
N LYS A 189 9.08 -17.28 4.13
CA LYS A 189 10.26 -18.16 4.27
C LYS A 189 10.06 -19.11 5.45
N LYS A 190 10.08 -20.42 5.20
CA LYS A 190 9.89 -21.45 6.24
C LYS A 190 8.63 -21.18 7.11
N LYS A 191 7.49 -20.87 6.49
CA LYS A 191 6.21 -20.50 7.12
C LYS A 191 6.25 -19.21 7.97
N LYS A 192 7.37 -18.47 7.98
CA LYS A 192 7.46 -17.15 8.64
C LYS A 192 7.14 -16.05 7.64
N LEU A 193 6.34 -15.08 8.07
CA LEU A 193 6.03 -13.87 7.30
C LEU A 193 7.10 -12.82 7.54
N GLY A 194 7.50 -12.12 6.48
CA GLY A 194 8.40 -10.98 6.52
C GLY A 194 7.82 -9.81 5.75
N LEU A 195 8.06 -8.58 6.20
CA LEU A 195 7.51 -7.37 5.60
C LEU A 195 8.64 -6.57 4.95
N ILE A 196 8.48 -6.25 3.67
CA ILE A 196 9.42 -5.45 2.88
C ILE A 196 8.77 -4.15 2.40
N ASP A 197 9.55 -3.25 1.81
CA ASP A 197 9.09 -1.98 1.22
C ASP A 197 8.45 -1.01 2.23
N SER A 198 9.08 -0.90 3.41
CA SER A 198 8.53 -0.23 4.60
C SER A 198 8.85 1.27 4.72
N GLN A 199 9.59 1.88 3.78
CA GLN A 199 10.09 3.28 3.90
C GLN A 199 8.98 4.33 3.91
N ASP A 200 7.81 4.01 3.40
CA ASP A 200 6.66 4.92 3.36
C ASP A 200 5.76 4.83 4.60
N ALA A 201 6.19 4.08 5.61
CA ALA A 201 5.43 3.91 6.84
C ALA A 201 5.19 5.22 7.59
N ILE A 202 3.99 5.37 8.13
CA ILE A 202 3.53 6.55 8.87
C ILE A 202 2.71 6.17 10.10
N ILE A 203 2.28 7.17 10.87
CA ILE A 203 1.26 7.01 11.89
C ILE A 203 -0.09 7.34 11.25
N GLY A 204 -1.03 6.39 11.21
CA GLY A 204 -2.28 6.54 10.49
C GLY A 204 -3.47 5.83 11.12
N ASN A 205 -4.58 5.81 10.39
CA ASN A 205 -5.80 5.08 10.75
C ASN A 205 -5.53 3.56 10.66
N PRO A 206 -5.92 2.77 11.67
CA PRO A 206 -5.67 1.33 11.72
C PRO A 206 -6.27 0.55 10.54
N LEU A 207 -7.31 1.08 9.88
CA LEU A 207 -7.95 0.40 8.77
C LEU A 207 -7.26 0.60 7.42
N TYR A 208 -6.25 1.48 7.32
CA TYR A 208 -5.56 1.72 6.04
C TYR A 208 -4.88 0.46 5.49
N ASP A 209 -4.08 -0.23 6.31
CA ASP A 209 -3.39 -1.47 5.90
C ASP A 209 -4.37 -2.64 5.74
N VAL A 210 -5.48 -2.65 6.50
CA VAL A 210 -6.55 -3.63 6.33
C VAL A 210 -7.22 -3.48 4.97
N ALA A 211 -7.53 -2.25 4.57
CA ALA A 211 -8.05 -1.95 3.23
C ALA A 211 -7.02 -2.28 2.14
N SER A 212 -5.74 -2.00 2.40
CA SER A 212 -4.65 -2.34 1.47
C SER A 212 -4.54 -3.84 1.20
N LEU A 213 -4.78 -4.67 2.21
CA LEU A 213 -4.73 -6.12 2.10
C LEU A 213 -5.99 -6.72 1.48
N ILE A 214 -7.17 -6.31 1.97
CA ILE A 214 -8.46 -6.93 1.58
C ILE A 214 -8.86 -6.50 0.17
N ASP A 215 -8.61 -5.25 -0.19
CA ASP A 215 -8.88 -4.70 -1.52
C ASP A 215 -7.60 -4.59 -2.37
N ASP A 216 -6.68 -5.55 -2.20
CA ASP A 216 -5.51 -5.68 -3.07
C ASP A 216 -5.94 -6.07 -4.49
N VAL A 217 -5.64 -5.22 -5.44
CA VAL A 217 -6.04 -5.37 -6.85
C VAL A 217 -5.36 -6.55 -7.57
N ARG A 218 -4.31 -7.11 -6.97
CA ARG A 218 -3.53 -8.24 -7.53
C ARG A 218 -4.25 -9.57 -7.38
N ILE A 219 -5.12 -9.70 -6.36
CA ILE A 219 -5.86 -10.94 -6.08
C ILE A 219 -7.35 -10.62 -5.89
N LYS A 220 -8.17 -11.17 -6.78
CA LYS A 220 -9.62 -11.01 -6.70
C LYS A 220 -10.17 -11.86 -5.54
N LEU A 221 -10.59 -11.19 -4.46
CA LEU A 221 -11.26 -11.85 -3.35
C LEU A 221 -12.79 -11.77 -3.51
N PRO A 222 -13.52 -12.89 -3.31
CA PRO A 222 -14.99 -12.86 -3.25
C PRO A 222 -15.51 -11.97 -2.12
N ASN A 223 -16.72 -11.40 -2.30
CA ASN A 223 -17.32 -10.49 -1.31
C ASN A 223 -17.47 -11.10 0.08
N ASN A 224 -17.94 -12.35 0.13
CA ASN A 224 -18.11 -13.09 1.39
C ASN A 224 -16.76 -13.24 2.13
N LEU A 225 -15.68 -13.52 1.40
CA LEU A 225 -14.35 -13.64 1.99
C LEU A 225 -13.87 -12.27 2.53
N GLN A 226 -14.06 -11.18 1.77
CA GLN A 226 -13.71 -9.84 2.23
C GLN A 226 -14.46 -9.48 3.52
N ASN A 227 -15.78 -9.70 3.56
CA ASN A 227 -16.60 -9.44 4.73
C ASN A 227 -16.14 -10.29 5.93
N ASN A 228 -15.86 -11.57 5.74
CA ASN A 228 -15.34 -12.46 6.78
C ASN A 228 -14.01 -11.95 7.36
N LEU A 229 -13.13 -11.41 6.52
CA LEU A 229 -11.85 -10.85 6.96
C LEU A 229 -12.01 -9.53 7.73
N ILE A 230 -12.96 -8.67 7.34
CA ILE A 230 -13.29 -7.44 8.06
C ILE A 230 -13.83 -7.79 9.46
N HIS A 231 -14.79 -8.73 9.54
CA HIS A 231 -15.30 -9.19 10.83
C HIS A 231 -14.22 -9.88 11.68
N PHE A 232 -13.35 -10.67 11.04
CA PHE A 232 -12.23 -11.31 11.74
C PHE A 232 -11.25 -10.27 12.29
N TYR A 233 -10.96 -9.21 11.54
CA TYR A 233 -10.13 -8.10 12.03
C TYR A 233 -10.82 -7.40 13.21
N HIS A 234 -12.09 -7.04 13.08
CA HIS A 234 -12.85 -6.40 14.17
C HIS A 234 -12.74 -7.22 15.45
N LYS A 235 -13.09 -8.51 15.42
CA LYS A 235 -13.11 -9.41 16.59
C LYS A 235 -11.74 -9.56 17.27
N ASN A 236 -10.63 -9.48 16.52
CA ASN A 236 -9.29 -9.78 17.03
C ASN A 236 -8.42 -8.53 17.26
N SER A 237 -8.87 -7.35 16.87
CA SER A 237 -8.15 -6.08 17.03
C SER A 237 -8.51 -5.38 18.35
N LYS A 238 -7.86 -4.23 18.58
CA LYS A 238 -8.22 -3.34 19.69
C LYS A 238 -9.60 -2.69 19.49
N LEU A 239 -10.13 -2.71 18.27
CA LEU A 239 -11.41 -2.11 17.88
C LEU A 239 -12.61 -3.06 18.10
N LYS A 240 -12.44 -4.19 18.76
CA LYS A 240 -13.49 -5.19 19.01
C LYS A 240 -14.68 -4.69 19.82
N LYS A 241 -14.48 -3.60 20.59
CA LYS A 241 -15.52 -2.97 21.41
C LYS A 241 -16.25 -1.85 20.67
N ASP A 242 -15.70 -1.40 19.53
CA ASP A 242 -16.30 -0.35 18.73
C ASP A 242 -17.44 -0.92 17.87
N ASP A 243 -18.34 -0.04 17.45
CA ASP A 243 -19.38 -0.43 16.51
C ASP A 243 -18.78 -0.87 15.18
N ILE A 244 -19.20 -2.05 14.73
CA ILE A 244 -18.76 -2.66 13.45
C ILE A 244 -19.15 -1.79 12.26
N GLU A 245 -20.20 -1.00 12.34
CA GLU A 245 -20.62 -0.11 11.26
C GLU A 245 -19.65 1.07 11.11
N ASN A 246 -19.21 1.68 12.20
CA ASN A 246 -18.15 2.69 12.19
C ASN A 246 -16.86 2.15 11.60
N LEU A 247 -16.50 0.90 11.91
CA LEU A 247 -15.33 0.23 11.35
C LEU A 247 -15.48 0.02 9.84
N LYS A 248 -16.64 -0.45 9.39
CA LYS A 248 -16.93 -0.62 7.95
C LYS A 248 -16.91 0.71 7.21
N ASN A 249 -17.43 1.77 7.80
CA ASN A 249 -17.41 3.11 7.21
C ASN A 249 -15.98 3.62 7.00
N ASP A 250 -15.12 3.55 8.02
CA ASP A 250 -13.72 3.94 7.89
C ASP A 250 -12.98 3.06 6.88
N PHE A 251 -13.23 1.74 6.91
CA PHE A 251 -12.66 0.80 5.94
C PHE A 251 -13.04 1.19 4.50
N ASP A 252 -14.33 1.42 4.24
CA ASP A 252 -14.82 1.76 2.91
C ASP A 252 -14.28 3.12 2.44
N ILE A 253 -14.20 4.13 3.32
CA ILE A 253 -13.59 5.44 3.03
C ILE A 253 -12.12 5.28 2.60
N LEU A 254 -11.34 4.53 3.37
CA LEU A 254 -9.91 4.34 3.09
C LEU A 254 -9.69 3.45 1.88
N SER A 255 -10.56 2.46 1.64
CA SER A 255 -10.53 1.64 0.44
C SER A 255 -10.79 2.47 -0.82
N VAL A 256 -11.83 3.29 -0.84
CA VAL A 256 -12.13 4.19 -1.99
C VAL A 256 -10.96 5.14 -2.22
N GLN A 257 -10.48 5.81 -1.17
CA GLN A 257 -9.36 6.74 -1.26
C GLN A 257 -8.11 6.06 -1.85
N ARG A 258 -7.75 4.87 -1.33
CA ARG A 258 -6.60 4.10 -1.77
C ARG A 258 -6.76 3.61 -3.22
N ASN A 259 -7.94 3.15 -3.61
CA ASN A 259 -8.19 2.69 -4.97
C ASN A 259 -8.18 3.85 -5.99
N LEU A 260 -8.63 5.05 -5.62
CA LEU A 260 -8.44 6.25 -6.44
C LEU A 260 -6.93 6.55 -6.63
N LYS A 261 -6.12 6.49 -5.56
CA LYS A 261 -4.66 6.60 -5.63
C LYS A 261 -4.08 5.58 -6.61
N ILE A 262 -4.49 4.31 -6.52
CA ILE A 262 -3.99 3.21 -7.36
C ILE A 262 -4.29 3.45 -8.83
N LEU A 263 -5.50 3.87 -9.20
CA LEU A 263 -5.84 4.24 -10.57
C LEU A 263 -4.86 5.28 -11.12
N GLY A 264 -4.58 6.33 -10.34
CA GLY A 264 -3.64 7.37 -10.74
C GLY A 264 -2.19 6.87 -10.84
N ILE A 265 -1.73 6.04 -9.88
CA ILE A 265 -0.38 5.46 -9.91
C ILE A 265 -0.18 4.58 -11.14
N PHE A 266 -1.11 3.69 -11.45
CA PHE A 266 -0.95 2.74 -12.56
C PHE A 266 -0.90 3.44 -13.91
N VAL A 267 -1.73 4.45 -14.14
CA VAL A 267 -1.65 5.27 -15.35
C VAL A 267 -0.34 6.07 -15.39
N ARG A 268 0.09 6.64 -14.26
CA ARG A 268 1.38 7.32 -14.17
C ARG A 268 2.55 6.40 -14.53
N LEU A 269 2.57 5.17 -13.99
CA LEU A 269 3.62 4.19 -14.27
C LEU A 269 3.65 3.80 -15.75
N SER A 270 2.49 3.70 -16.41
CA SER A 270 2.42 3.44 -17.84
C SER A 270 2.96 4.63 -18.64
N ILE A 271 2.42 5.83 -18.43
CA ILE A 271 2.76 7.01 -19.26
C ILE A 271 4.19 7.50 -19.02
N ARG A 272 4.61 7.57 -17.74
CA ARG A 272 5.91 8.14 -17.36
C ARG A 272 7.06 7.14 -17.45
N ASP A 273 6.78 5.88 -17.03
CA ASP A 273 7.83 4.87 -16.80
C ASP A 273 7.76 3.69 -17.78
N GLY A 274 6.82 3.70 -18.76
CA GLY A 274 6.63 2.64 -19.75
C GLY A 274 6.15 1.30 -19.16
N LYS A 275 5.66 1.28 -17.89
CA LYS A 275 5.27 0.06 -17.19
C LYS A 275 3.80 -0.29 -17.43
N ASN A 276 3.46 -0.75 -18.65
CA ASN A 276 2.08 -1.00 -19.09
C ASN A 276 1.41 -2.21 -18.41
N ASN A 277 2.18 -3.12 -17.82
CA ASN A 277 1.66 -4.31 -17.15
C ASN A 277 0.74 -4.02 -15.95
N TYR A 278 0.73 -2.80 -15.41
CA TYR A 278 -0.17 -2.37 -14.34
C TYR A 278 -1.59 -2.03 -14.82
N LEU A 279 -1.76 -1.70 -16.10
CA LEU A 279 -3.06 -1.30 -16.66
C LEU A 279 -4.11 -2.41 -16.55
N LYS A 280 -3.69 -3.69 -16.60
CA LYS A 280 -4.57 -4.85 -16.41
C LYS A 280 -5.34 -4.86 -15.10
N PHE A 281 -4.89 -4.13 -14.08
CA PHE A 281 -5.56 -4.05 -12.78
C PHE A 281 -6.65 -2.98 -12.71
N LEU A 282 -6.70 -2.03 -13.65
CA LEU A 282 -7.64 -0.91 -13.62
C LEU A 282 -9.12 -1.35 -13.61
N PRO A 283 -9.57 -2.34 -14.41
CA PRO A 283 -10.96 -2.78 -14.38
C PRO A 283 -11.38 -3.33 -13.01
N TYR A 284 -10.52 -4.10 -12.36
CA TYR A 284 -10.83 -4.63 -11.03
C TYR A 284 -10.74 -3.56 -9.94
N THR A 285 -9.82 -2.61 -10.06
CA THR A 285 -9.76 -1.45 -9.15
C THR A 285 -11.08 -0.68 -9.16
N TRP A 286 -11.68 -0.46 -10.33
CA TRP A 286 -13.02 0.14 -10.45
C TRP A 286 -14.11 -0.72 -9.80
N THR A 287 -14.06 -2.04 -9.98
CA THR A 287 -15.00 -2.96 -9.31
C THR A 287 -14.95 -2.81 -7.79
N LEU A 288 -13.76 -2.65 -7.21
CA LEU A 288 -13.60 -2.42 -5.77
C LEU A 288 -14.19 -1.08 -5.35
N ILE A 289 -13.92 0.01 -6.10
CA ILE A 289 -14.50 1.33 -5.83
C ILE A 289 -16.03 1.26 -5.86
N GLU A 290 -16.65 0.73 -6.92
CA GLU A 290 -18.10 0.62 -7.04
C GLU A 290 -18.73 -0.23 -5.93
N ARG A 291 -18.04 -1.28 -5.49
CA ARG A 291 -18.47 -2.10 -4.36
C ARG A 291 -18.57 -1.28 -3.08
N ARG A 292 -17.57 -0.44 -2.80
CA ARG A 292 -17.53 0.39 -1.59
C ARG A 292 -18.47 1.61 -1.70
N LEU A 293 -18.69 2.15 -2.90
CA LEU A 293 -19.65 3.24 -3.15
C LEU A 293 -21.12 2.85 -2.89
N ARG A 294 -21.43 1.57 -2.68
CA ARG A 294 -22.77 1.13 -2.23
C ARG A 294 -23.05 1.50 -0.76
N ASN A 295 -22.02 1.79 0.04
CA ASN A 295 -22.22 2.29 1.39
C ASN A 295 -22.88 3.67 1.34
N PRO A 296 -23.98 3.89 2.10
CA PRO A 296 -24.74 5.16 2.10
C PRO A 296 -23.89 6.40 2.36
N ILE A 297 -22.77 6.28 3.05
CA ILE A 297 -21.83 7.39 3.31
C ILE A 297 -21.33 8.06 2.04
N PHE A 298 -21.35 7.35 0.90
CA PHE A 298 -20.90 7.82 -0.42
C PHE A 298 -22.04 8.26 -1.35
N LYS A 299 -23.30 8.35 -0.89
CA LYS A 299 -24.45 8.66 -1.75
C LYS A 299 -24.18 9.80 -2.74
N ASN A 300 -23.72 10.94 -2.23
CA ASN A 300 -23.44 12.11 -3.08
C ASN A 300 -22.25 11.90 -4.00
N LEU A 301 -21.17 11.28 -3.53
CA LEU A 301 -20.00 10.96 -4.35
C LEU A 301 -20.38 10.04 -5.50
N ASN A 302 -21.20 9.02 -5.24
CA ASN A 302 -21.67 8.07 -6.25
C ASN A 302 -22.51 8.76 -7.33
N ILE A 303 -23.43 9.65 -6.94
CA ILE A 303 -24.20 10.48 -7.88
C ILE A 303 -23.27 11.35 -8.74
N LEU A 304 -22.29 12.01 -8.13
CA LEU A 304 -21.34 12.87 -8.85
C LEU A 304 -20.48 12.06 -9.84
N ILE A 305 -20.01 10.89 -9.44
CA ILE A 305 -19.23 9.99 -10.31
C ILE A 305 -20.08 9.56 -11.51
N ASN A 306 -21.28 9.02 -11.28
CA ASN A 306 -22.16 8.52 -12.35
C ASN A 306 -22.62 9.63 -13.31
N LYS A 307 -22.89 10.86 -12.82
CA LYS A 307 -23.27 12.00 -13.65
C LYS A 307 -22.13 12.50 -14.54
N ASN A 308 -20.90 12.49 -14.05
CA ASN A 308 -19.77 13.16 -14.71
C ASN A 308 -18.80 12.22 -15.43
N LEU A 309 -18.75 10.93 -15.03
CA LEU A 309 -17.79 9.96 -15.51
C LEU A 309 -18.51 8.75 -16.12
N SER A 310 -18.16 8.39 -17.36
CA SER A 310 -18.62 7.13 -17.96
C SER A 310 -17.70 6.00 -17.48
N ILE A 311 -18.07 5.33 -16.39
CA ILE A 311 -17.28 4.23 -15.81
C ILE A 311 -17.04 3.13 -16.85
N LYS A 312 -18.01 2.85 -17.73
CA LYS A 312 -17.84 1.90 -18.84
C LYS A 312 -16.64 2.26 -19.73
N LYS A 313 -16.51 3.54 -20.10
CA LYS A 313 -15.34 4.04 -20.88
C LYS A 313 -14.05 3.99 -20.08
N LEU A 314 -14.13 4.33 -18.79
CA LEU A 314 -12.96 4.35 -17.90
C LEU A 314 -12.37 2.95 -17.64
N ARG A 315 -13.19 1.90 -17.71
CA ARG A 315 -12.74 0.50 -17.60
C ARG A 315 -12.07 -0.03 -18.87
N GLN A 316 -12.35 0.56 -20.01
CA GLN A 316 -11.90 0.06 -21.33
C GLN A 316 -10.48 0.47 -21.71
N LEU A 317 -9.59 0.63 -20.71
CA LEU A 317 -8.17 0.94 -20.92
C LEU A 317 -7.36 -0.22 -21.52
N ASN A 318 -7.79 -0.78 -22.64
CA ASN A 318 -7.01 -1.81 -23.31
C ASN A 318 -6.02 -1.23 -24.35
N LYS A 319 -5.95 0.12 -24.50
CA LYS A 319 -5.06 0.79 -25.48
C LYS A 319 -4.51 2.08 -24.86
N ILE A 320 -3.45 1.99 -24.08
CA ILE A 320 -2.51 3.07 -23.83
C ILE A 320 -1.20 2.73 -24.51
#